data_94c41159f2400f8fcb48e5f98f928338
#
_entry.id   94c41159f2400f8fcb48e5f98f928338
#
_cell.length_a   1.000
_cell.length_b   1.000
_cell.length_c   1.000
_cell.angle_alpha   90.00
_cell.angle_beta   90.00
_cell.angle_gamma   90.00
#
_symmetry.space_group_name_H-M   'P 1'
#
loop_
_entity.id
_entity.type
_entity.pdbx_description
1 polymer ?
#
loop_
_entity_poly.entity_id
_entity_poly.type
_entity_poly.pdbx_seq_one_letter_code
_entity_poly.pdbx_strand_id
1 'polypeptide(L)'
;MNEVFKEGLKILNKLQETQGDKLELAGRIIGKSFMEGHKFFVTGSGHSHTMAEEFYARAGGLAFVVPILTTELTMTEHPTKSSYIERLSGYAKILVELYNVSKGDVVLITSNSGRNAYPIEMALEAKSKGAYVIAVTSKNHSDSVTSRHKSGKKLIHIADLVIDNCGVVGDCILQVPGLHEKMCPTSSMANAFIAQSINVACAKYLIENNCEVPVFASLNCDGNEDHNEAYFNKYTRMY
;
A
#
# COMPACT_ATOMS: atom_id res chain seq x y z
N MET A 1 30.29 -2.97 -6.96
CA MET A 1 28.98 -2.68 -6.28
C MET A 1 28.35 -4.02 -5.94
N ASN A 2 27.83 -4.16 -4.72
CA ASN A 2 27.10 -5.37 -4.32
C ASN A 2 25.92 -5.61 -5.28
N GLU A 3 25.69 -6.86 -5.65
CA GLU A 3 24.66 -7.24 -6.64
C GLU A 3 23.25 -6.83 -6.22
N VAL A 4 22.95 -6.88 -4.92
CA VAL A 4 21.67 -6.41 -4.36
C VAL A 4 21.43 -4.93 -4.69
N PHE A 5 22.43 -4.08 -4.46
CA PHE A 5 22.33 -2.65 -4.80
C PHE A 5 22.20 -2.42 -6.30
N LYS A 6 22.95 -3.18 -7.11
CA LYS A 6 22.88 -3.05 -8.56
C LYS A 6 21.48 -3.37 -9.09
N GLU A 7 20.90 -4.49 -8.66
CA GLU A 7 19.56 -4.88 -9.10
C GLU A 7 18.46 -4.01 -8.49
N GLY A 8 18.61 -3.62 -7.21
CA GLY A 8 17.67 -2.69 -6.56
C GLY A 8 17.60 -1.35 -7.27
N LEU A 9 18.74 -0.76 -7.62
CA LEU A 9 18.78 0.52 -8.36
C LEU A 9 18.12 0.41 -9.74
N LYS A 10 18.22 -0.73 -10.44
CA LYS A 10 17.50 -0.92 -11.72
C LYS A 10 15.99 -0.86 -11.53
N ILE A 11 15.47 -1.50 -10.47
CA ILE A 11 14.03 -1.48 -10.17
C ILE A 11 13.58 -0.05 -9.82
N LEU A 12 14.36 0.66 -8.97
CA LEU A 12 14.02 2.03 -8.54
C LEU A 12 14.09 3.03 -9.69
N ASN A 13 15.09 2.95 -10.56
CA ASN A 13 15.19 3.79 -11.75
C ASN A 13 13.99 3.56 -12.69
N LYS A 14 13.65 2.28 -12.95
CA LYS A 14 12.49 1.93 -13.76
C LYS A 14 11.19 2.44 -13.14
N LEU A 15 11.04 2.34 -11.81
CA LEU A 15 9.90 2.87 -11.09
C LEU A 15 9.78 4.38 -11.30
N GLN A 16 10.87 5.13 -11.11
CA GLN A 16 10.91 6.57 -11.31
C GLN A 16 10.54 6.96 -12.75
N GLU A 17 11.13 6.30 -13.74
CA GLU A 17 10.95 6.60 -15.16
C GLU A 17 9.53 6.29 -15.66
N THR A 18 8.90 5.21 -15.12
CA THR A 18 7.64 4.71 -15.69
C THR A 18 6.41 5.00 -14.84
N GLN A 19 6.56 5.30 -13.56
CA GLN A 19 5.44 5.47 -12.63
C GLN A 19 5.40 6.87 -11.97
N GLY A 20 6.37 7.74 -12.18
CA GLY A 20 6.45 9.06 -11.55
C GLY A 20 5.13 9.83 -11.59
N ASP A 21 4.53 9.96 -12.78
CA ASP A 21 3.25 10.67 -12.95
C ASP A 21 2.10 10.04 -12.17
N LYS A 22 2.09 8.71 -12.04
CA LYS A 22 1.06 7.99 -11.28
C LYS A 22 1.24 8.17 -9.76
N LEU A 23 2.48 8.25 -9.29
CA LEU A 23 2.78 8.53 -7.89
C LEU A 23 2.32 9.94 -7.50
N GLU A 24 2.61 10.93 -8.35
CA GLU A 24 2.11 12.29 -8.20
C GLU A 24 0.58 12.35 -8.23
N LEU A 25 -0.06 11.64 -9.18
CA LEU A 25 -1.52 11.56 -9.27
C LEU A 25 -2.13 10.92 -8.02
N ALA A 26 -1.55 9.83 -7.51
CA ALA A 26 -2.01 9.18 -6.29
C ALA A 26 -1.96 10.14 -5.08
N GLY A 27 -0.85 10.86 -4.92
CA GLY A 27 -0.72 11.87 -3.87
C GLY A 27 -1.78 12.97 -3.95
N ARG A 28 -2.06 13.48 -5.17
CA ARG A 28 -3.12 14.49 -5.41
C ARG A 28 -4.51 13.96 -5.08
N ILE A 29 -4.82 12.72 -5.47
CA ILE A 29 -6.12 12.08 -5.17
C ILE A 29 -6.31 11.96 -3.67
N ILE A 30 -5.29 11.49 -2.95
CA ILE A 30 -5.31 11.34 -1.48
C ILE A 30 -5.45 12.70 -0.81
N GLY A 31 -4.66 13.69 -1.22
CA GLY A 31 -4.72 15.04 -0.66
C GLY A 31 -6.08 15.70 -0.88
N LYS A 32 -6.67 15.57 -2.08
CA LYS A 32 -8.01 16.07 -2.38
C LYS A 32 -9.06 15.40 -1.50
N SER A 33 -9.04 14.07 -1.40
CA SER A 33 -9.95 13.29 -0.56
C SER A 33 -9.87 13.74 0.92
N PHE A 34 -8.66 13.92 1.44
CA PHE A 34 -8.45 14.43 2.80
C PHE A 34 -9.03 15.83 3.01
N MET A 35 -8.81 16.78 2.07
CA MET A 35 -9.37 18.13 2.14
C MET A 35 -10.91 18.13 2.13
N GLU A 36 -11.53 17.16 1.48
CA GLU A 36 -12.97 16.95 1.42
C GLU A 36 -13.52 16.22 2.67
N GLY A 37 -12.67 15.90 3.66
CA GLY A 37 -13.05 15.25 4.92
C GLY A 37 -13.18 13.73 4.83
N HIS A 38 -12.66 13.10 3.78
CA HIS A 38 -12.66 11.67 3.59
C HIS A 38 -11.41 10.99 4.15
N LYS A 39 -11.42 9.67 4.17
CA LYS A 39 -10.36 8.84 4.75
C LYS A 39 -9.45 8.24 3.68
N PHE A 40 -8.18 8.01 4.06
CA PHE A 40 -7.22 7.27 3.26
C PHE A 40 -6.85 5.96 3.96
N PHE A 41 -7.28 4.84 3.38
CA PHE A 41 -7.02 3.50 3.86
C PHE A 41 -5.88 2.85 3.10
N VAL A 42 -5.04 2.09 3.81
CA VAL A 42 -3.94 1.31 3.21
C VAL A 42 -4.00 -0.12 3.72
N THR A 43 -3.87 -1.09 2.81
CA THR A 43 -3.94 -2.51 3.15
C THR A 43 -3.10 -3.39 2.24
N GLY A 44 -2.79 -4.59 2.73
CA GLY A 44 -2.11 -5.66 2.01
C GLY A 44 -2.09 -6.93 2.85
N SER A 45 -1.73 -8.06 2.24
CA SER A 45 -1.63 -9.36 2.91
C SER A 45 -0.22 -9.95 2.76
N GLY A 46 0.22 -10.74 3.72
CA GLY A 46 1.59 -11.26 3.77
C GLY A 46 2.60 -10.10 3.82
N HIS A 47 3.73 -10.18 3.14
CA HIS A 47 4.70 -9.07 3.08
C HIS A 47 4.14 -7.78 2.46
N SER A 48 3.03 -7.83 1.71
CA SER A 48 2.37 -6.63 1.20
C SER A 48 1.77 -5.76 2.31
N HIS A 49 1.56 -6.27 3.53
CA HIS A 49 1.08 -5.48 4.67
C HIS A 49 2.08 -4.39 5.09
N THR A 50 3.38 -4.59 4.85
CA THR A 50 4.42 -3.60 5.18
C THR A 50 4.21 -2.26 4.49
N MET A 51 3.47 -2.23 3.37
CA MET A 51 3.06 -0.97 2.74
C MET A 51 2.20 -0.12 3.68
N ALA A 52 1.26 -0.73 4.40
CA ALA A 52 0.44 -0.01 5.37
C ALA A 52 1.28 0.47 6.57
N GLU A 53 2.23 -0.33 7.03
CA GLU A 53 3.18 0.07 8.09
C GLU A 53 4.09 1.21 7.61
N GLU A 54 4.47 1.23 6.33
CA GLU A 54 5.31 2.28 5.75
C GLU A 54 4.59 3.64 5.69
N PHE A 55 3.26 3.64 5.57
CA PHE A 55 2.45 4.86 5.63
C PHE A 55 2.08 5.27 7.06
N TYR A 56 1.83 4.29 7.95
CA TYR A 56 1.16 4.53 9.23
C TYR A 56 2.12 4.80 10.39
N ALA A 57 1.78 5.81 11.22
CA ALA A 57 2.35 6.08 12.55
C ALA A 57 3.89 6.12 12.61
N ARG A 58 4.55 6.57 11.56
CA ARG A 58 6.00 6.70 11.52
C ARG A 58 6.46 8.15 11.37
N ALA A 59 7.67 8.48 11.78
CA ALA A 59 8.30 9.78 11.52
C ALA A 59 8.25 10.09 10.01
N GLY A 60 7.76 11.28 9.66
CA GLY A 60 7.57 11.72 8.28
C GLY A 60 6.34 11.15 7.57
N GLY A 61 5.54 10.32 8.25
CA GLY A 61 4.28 9.79 7.71
C GLY A 61 3.11 10.75 7.92
N LEU A 62 2.11 10.67 7.03
CA LEU A 62 0.88 11.45 7.14
C LEU A 62 0.00 10.90 8.27
N ALA A 63 -0.41 11.75 9.21
CA ALA A 63 -1.10 11.33 10.42
C ALA A 63 -2.53 10.81 10.19
N PHE A 64 -3.16 11.16 9.08
CA PHE A 64 -4.53 10.78 8.74
C PHE A 64 -4.67 9.42 8.03
N VAL A 65 -3.57 8.70 7.86
CA VAL A 65 -3.60 7.36 7.25
C VAL A 65 -4.28 6.36 8.18
N VAL A 66 -5.20 5.59 7.63
CA VAL A 66 -5.92 4.52 8.33
C VAL A 66 -5.44 3.17 7.82
N PRO A 67 -4.63 2.42 8.59
CA PRO A 67 -4.18 1.10 8.16
C PRO A 67 -5.28 0.07 8.39
N ILE A 68 -5.56 -0.77 7.41
CA ILE A 68 -6.32 -2.00 7.60
C ILE A 68 -5.30 -3.12 7.80
N LEU A 69 -4.84 -3.25 9.05
CA LEU A 69 -3.78 -4.16 9.49
C LEU A 69 -4.31 -5.08 10.59
N THR A 70 -5.06 -6.10 10.19
CA THR A 70 -5.44 -7.14 11.16
C THR A 70 -4.36 -8.21 11.25
N THR A 71 -4.18 -8.84 12.42
CA THR A 71 -3.16 -9.88 12.63
C THR A 71 -3.32 -11.05 11.68
N GLU A 72 -4.53 -11.30 11.18
CA GLU A 72 -4.84 -12.34 10.19
C GLU A 72 -4.15 -12.10 8.84
N LEU A 73 -3.94 -10.85 8.46
CA LEU A 73 -3.27 -10.47 7.21
C LEU A 73 -1.75 -10.41 7.34
N THR A 74 -1.23 -10.39 8.58
CA THR A 74 0.22 -10.34 8.86
C THR A 74 0.80 -11.73 9.06
N MET A 75 2.13 -11.80 9.20
CA MET A 75 2.85 -13.05 9.48
C MET A 75 3.32 -13.14 10.94
N THR A 76 2.83 -12.26 11.82
CA THR A 76 3.32 -12.09 13.18
C THR A 76 3.07 -13.29 14.08
N GLU A 77 1.95 -13.99 13.89
CA GLU A 77 1.58 -15.14 14.73
C GLU A 77 1.97 -16.47 14.09
N HIS A 78 1.83 -16.58 12.76
CA HIS A 78 2.16 -17.80 12.03
C HIS A 78 2.56 -17.47 10.59
N PRO A 79 3.68 -18.01 10.07
CA PRO A 79 4.25 -17.59 8.80
C PRO A 79 3.37 -17.85 7.58
N THR A 80 2.42 -18.79 7.66
CA THR A 80 1.53 -19.13 6.54
C THR A 80 0.07 -18.72 6.74
N LYS A 81 -0.31 -18.20 7.92
CA LYS A 81 -1.71 -17.82 8.22
C LYS A 81 -2.26 -16.85 7.19
N SER A 82 -1.55 -15.80 6.89
CA SER A 82 -1.96 -14.78 5.92
C SER A 82 -2.25 -15.36 4.52
N SER A 83 -1.52 -16.39 4.10
CA SER A 83 -1.73 -17.05 2.80
C SER A 83 -3.06 -17.80 2.72
N TYR A 84 -3.58 -18.31 3.85
CA TYR A 84 -4.91 -18.92 3.91
C TYR A 84 -6.00 -17.86 3.96
N ILE A 85 -5.85 -16.87 4.81
CA ILE A 85 -6.82 -15.77 4.96
C ILE A 85 -6.95 -14.96 3.66
N GLU A 86 -5.86 -14.70 2.97
CA GLU A 86 -5.85 -14.02 1.68
C GLU A 86 -6.69 -14.72 0.60
N ARG A 87 -6.85 -16.05 0.72
CA ARG A 87 -7.67 -16.87 -0.20
C ARG A 87 -9.11 -17.03 0.26
N LEU A 88 -9.44 -16.62 1.49
CA LEU A 88 -10.77 -16.73 2.06
C LEU A 88 -11.68 -15.65 1.48
N SER A 89 -12.78 -16.08 0.83
CA SER A 89 -13.82 -15.16 0.38
C SER A 89 -14.64 -14.59 1.53
N GLY A 90 -15.03 -13.32 1.41
CA GLY A 90 -15.89 -12.60 2.36
C GLY A 90 -15.15 -11.87 3.46
N TYR A 91 -13.86 -12.14 3.70
CA TYR A 91 -13.09 -11.48 4.75
C TYR A 91 -12.93 -9.98 4.48
N ALA A 92 -12.64 -9.60 3.23
CA ALA A 92 -12.51 -8.20 2.84
C ALA A 92 -13.80 -7.39 3.07
N LYS A 93 -14.97 -7.99 2.80
CA LYS A 93 -16.28 -7.36 3.06
C LYS A 93 -16.46 -6.99 4.53
N ILE A 94 -16.10 -7.89 5.44
CA ILE A 94 -16.16 -7.65 6.89
C ILE A 94 -15.30 -6.42 7.26
N LEU A 95 -14.08 -6.35 6.72
CA LEU A 95 -13.18 -5.23 7.01
C LEU A 95 -13.69 -3.91 6.42
N VAL A 96 -14.21 -3.90 5.20
CA VAL A 96 -14.81 -2.69 4.59
C VAL A 96 -15.97 -2.16 5.44
N GLU A 97 -16.78 -3.04 6.03
CA GLU A 97 -17.87 -2.68 6.92
C GLU A 97 -17.34 -2.16 8.29
N LEU A 98 -16.41 -2.88 8.93
CA LEU A 98 -15.84 -2.51 10.23
C LEU A 98 -15.09 -1.16 10.19
N TYR A 99 -14.35 -0.91 9.13
CA TYR A 99 -13.61 0.34 8.94
C TYR A 99 -14.49 1.48 8.40
N ASN A 100 -15.77 1.21 8.12
CA ASN A 100 -16.74 2.18 7.60
C ASN A 100 -16.23 2.88 6.32
N VAL A 101 -15.69 2.11 5.38
CA VAL A 101 -15.29 2.65 4.08
C VAL A 101 -16.50 3.21 3.36
N SER A 102 -16.40 4.43 2.86
CA SER A 102 -17.52 5.20 2.32
C SER A 102 -17.17 5.94 1.03
N LYS A 103 -18.18 6.59 0.45
CA LYS A 103 -18.02 7.38 -0.77
C LYS A 103 -17.03 8.53 -0.56
N GLY A 104 -16.11 8.70 -1.48
CA GLY A 104 -15.07 9.73 -1.45
C GLY A 104 -13.78 9.29 -0.77
N ASP A 105 -13.81 8.21 0.00
CA ASP A 105 -12.59 7.63 0.58
C ASP A 105 -11.64 7.11 -0.49
N VAL A 106 -10.37 6.99 -0.13
CA VAL A 106 -9.34 6.34 -0.97
C VAL A 106 -8.85 5.07 -0.29
N VAL A 107 -8.80 3.97 -1.02
CA VAL A 107 -8.29 2.68 -0.54
C VAL A 107 -7.11 2.24 -1.39
N LEU A 108 -5.90 2.24 -0.82
CA LEU A 108 -4.70 1.71 -1.45
C LEU A 108 -4.53 0.25 -1.06
N ILE A 109 -4.50 -0.62 -2.06
CA ILE A 109 -4.40 -2.07 -1.90
C ILE A 109 -3.10 -2.55 -2.52
N THR A 110 -2.25 -3.16 -1.71
CA THR A 110 -0.98 -3.73 -2.18
C THR A 110 -1.08 -5.24 -2.31
N SER A 111 -0.80 -5.76 -3.50
CA SER A 111 -0.70 -7.19 -3.77
C SER A 111 0.12 -7.44 -5.02
N ASN A 112 1.25 -8.11 -4.87
CA ASN A 112 2.19 -8.33 -5.98
C ASN A 112 1.56 -9.09 -7.15
N SER A 113 0.77 -10.13 -6.88
CA SER A 113 0.05 -10.89 -7.91
C SER A 113 -1.36 -10.35 -8.22
N GLY A 114 -2.00 -9.71 -7.25
CA GLY A 114 -3.38 -9.24 -7.34
C GLY A 114 -4.42 -10.32 -7.64
N ARG A 115 -4.12 -11.63 -7.35
CA ARG A 115 -4.89 -12.79 -7.85
C ARG A 115 -5.82 -13.45 -6.84
N ASN A 116 -5.62 -13.19 -5.53
CA ASN A 116 -6.33 -13.88 -4.46
C ASN A 116 -7.61 -13.14 -4.04
N ALA A 117 -8.48 -13.81 -3.28
CA ALA A 117 -9.79 -13.29 -2.90
C ALA A 117 -9.71 -11.96 -2.15
N TYR A 118 -8.86 -11.86 -1.13
CA TYR A 118 -8.77 -10.66 -0.29
C TYR A 118 -8.52 -9.36 -1.08
N PRO A 119 -7.44 -9.18 -1.86
CA PRO A 119 -7.21 -7.93 -2.57
C PRO A 119 -8.27 -7.63 -3.64
N ILE A 120 -8.85 -8.66 -4.24
CA ILE A 120 -9.89 -8.51 -5.26
C ILE A 120 -11.21 -8.06 -4.63
N GLU A 121 -11.65 -8.74 -3.57
CA GLU A 121 -12.88 -8.41 -2.86
C GLU A 121 -12.76 -7.06 -2.14
N MET A 122 -11.58 -6.72 -1.57
CA MET A 122 -11.33 -5.40 -0.99
C MET A 122 -11.57 -4.29 -2.02
N ALA A 123 -11.07 -4.47 -3.25
CA ALA A 123 -11.28 -3.51 -4.33
C ALA A 123 -12.76 -3.44 -4.76
N LEU A 124 -13.43 -4.59 -4.90
CA LEU A 124 -14.84 -4.64 -5.29
C LEU A 124 -15.76 -4.02 -4.25
N GLU A 125 -15.56 -4.35 -2.96
CA GLU A 125 -16.36 -3.84 -1.85
C GLU A 125 -16.11 -2.34 -1.64
N ALA A 126 -14.87 -1.86 -1.67
CA ALA A 126 -14.54 -0.43 -1.58
C ALA A 126 -15.22 0.36 -2.71
N LYS A 127 -15.13 -0.12 -3.95
CA LYS A 127 -15.82 0.51 -5.09
C LYS A 127 -17.32 0.49 -4.96
N SER A 128 -17.91 -0.56 -4.42
CA SER A 128 -19.36 -0.62 -4.18
C SER A 128 -19.85 0.44 -3.18
N LYS A 129 -18.97 0.88 -2.27
CA LYS A 129 -19.22 1.99 -1.33
C LYS A 129 -18.93 3.38 -1.95
N GLY A 130 -18.39 3.44 -3.18
CA GLY A 130 -18.04 4.70 -3.85
C GLY A 130 -16.65 5.24 -3.49
N ALA A 131 -15.80 4.42 -2.90
CA ALA A 131 -14.39 4.76 -2.66
C ALA A 131 -13.56 4.66 -3.94
N TYR A 132 -12.49 5.46 -4.01
CA TYR A 132 -11.49 5.39 -5.07
C TYR A 132 -10.42 4.33 -4.73
N VAL A 133 -10.15 3.42 -5.64
CA VAL A 133 -9.22 2.31 -5.41
C VAL A 133 -7.91 2.50 -6.15
N ILE A 134 -6.80 2.54 -5.40
CA ILE A 134 -5.44 2.53 -5.90
C ILE A 134 -4.85 1.13 -5.68
N ALA A 135 -4.33 0.51 -6.72
CA ALA A 135 -3.60 -0.76 -6.64
C ALA A 135 -2.11 -0.54 -6.78
N VAL A 136 -1.32 -1.13 -5.88
CA VAL A 136 0.12 -1.31 -6.05
C VAL A 136 0.40 -2.79 -6.29
N THR A 137 0.94 -3.13 -7.45
CA THR A 137 1.11 -4.51 -7.91
C THR A 137 2.34 -4.66 -8.80
N SER A 138 2.89 -5.86 -8.94
CA SER A 138 3.83 -6.15 -10.02
C SER A 138 3.04 -6.52 -11.26
N LYS A 139 3.06 -5.66 -12.27
CA LYS A 139 2.35 -5.95 -13.53
C LYS A 139 2.89 -7.22 -14.17
N ASN A 140 4.21 -7.39 -14.23
CA ASN A 140 4.85 -8.58 -14.77
C ASN A 140 4.39 -9.85 -14.06
N HIS A 141 4.37 -9.85 -12.72
CA HIS A 141 3.97 -11.02 -11.95
C HIS A 141 2.44 -11.25 -12.07
N SER A 142 1.65 -10.19 -12.00
CA SER A 142 0.20 -10.30 -12.18
C SER A 142 -0.16 -10.87 -13.55
N ASP A 143 0.50 -10.43 -14.62
CA ASP A 143 0.23 -10.93 -15.99
C ASP A 143 0.65 -12.40 -16.17
N SER A 144 1.65 -12.88 -15.42
CA SER A 144 2.13 -14.26 -15.49
C SER A 144 1.23 -15.30 -14.79
N VAL A 145 0.21 -14.86 -14.05
CA VAL A 145 -0.66 -15.74 -13.24
C VAL A 145 -2.14 -15.51 -13.54
N THR A 146 -2.94 -16.56 -13.34
CA THR A 146 -4.42 -16.49 -13.45
C THR A 146 -5.04 -16.08 -12.12
N SER A 147 -6.24 -15.50 -12.14
CA SER A 147 -7.03 -15.22 -10.95
C SER A 147 -7.37 -16.50 -10.18
N ARG A 148 -7.42 -16.40 -8.85
CA ARG A 148 -7.98 -17.44 -7.95
C ARG A 148 -9.35 -17.07 -7.42
N HIS A 149 -9.89 -15.92 -7.84
CA HIS A 149 -11.21 -15.46 -7.45
C HIS A 149 -12.26 -15.91 -8.47
N LYS A 150 -13.48 -16.20 -7.99
CA LYS A 150 -14.61 -16.68 -8.80
C LYS A 150 -15.00 -15.78 -9.97
N SER A 151 -14.71 -14.47 -9.89
CA SER A 151 -14.98 -13.52 -10.97
C SER A 151 -14.03 -13.64 -12.15
N GLY A 152 -12.93 -14.37 -12.04
CA GLY A 152 -11.86 -14.39 -13.03
C GLY A 152 -11.04 -13.10 -13.13
N LYS A 153 -11.43 -12.01 -12.44
CA LYS A 153 -10.73 -10.73 -12.43
C LYS A 153 -9.54 -10.76 -11.48
N LYS A 154 -8.55 -9.90 -11.74
CA LYS A 154 -7.44 -9.58 -10.83
C LYS A 154 -7.54 -8.14 -10.36
N LEU A 155 -6.81 -7.75 -9.32
CA LEU A 155 -6.82 -6.42 -8.76
C LEU A 155 -6.61 -5.32 -9.81
N ILE A 156 -5.68 -5.55 -10.76
CA ILE A 156 -5.40 -4.62 -11.88
C ILE A 156 -6.60 -4.33 -12.80
N HIS A 157 -7.62 -5.20 -12.82
CA HIS A 157 -8.81 -5.04 -13.65
C HIS A 157 -9.94 -4.27 -12.94
N ILE A 158 -9.76 -3.96 -11.65
CA ILE A 158 -10.81 -3.39 -10.79
C ILE A 158 -10.43 -1.99 -10.32
N ALA A 159 -9.16 -1.79 -9.98
CA ALA A 159 -8.66 -0.52 -9.46
C ALA A 159 -8.84 0.64 -10.44
N ASP A 160 -9.05 1.85 -9.90
CA ASP A 160 -9.17 3.09 -10.66
C ASP A 160 -7.79 3.61 -11.10
N LEU A 161 -6.78 3.42 -10.25
CA LEU A 161 -5.39 3.72 -10.55
C LEU A 161 -4.51 2.50 -10.24
N VAL A 162 -3.67 2.11 -11.20
CA VAL A 162 -2.72 1.01 -11.04
C VAL A 162 -1.30 1.53 -11.11
N ILE A 163 -0.56 1.35 -10.01
CA ILE A 163 0.87 1.63 -9.88
C ILE A 163 1.62 0.30 -9.99
N ASP A 164 2.47 0.19 -11.01
CA ASP A 164 3.35 -0.97 -11.19
C ASP A 164 4.60 -0.78 -10.31
N ASN A 165 4.84 -1.68 -9.37
CA ASN A 165 6.06 -1.63 -8.56
C ASN A 165 7.31 -2.11 -9.32
N CYS A 166 7.17 -2.40 -10.61
CA CYS A 166 8.23 -2.85 -11.51
C CYS A 166 8.94 -4.16 -11.10
N GLY A 167 8.34 -4.89 -10.14
CA GLY A 167 8.87 -6.16 -9.64
C GLY A 167 8.91 -7.25 -10.71
N VAL A 168 9.73 -8.27 -10.46
CA VAL A 168 9.91 -9.42 -11.36
C VAL A 168 8.90 -10.53 -11.08
N VAL A 169 8.72 -11.44 -12.03
CA VAL A 169 7.92 -12.67 -11.83
C VAL A 169 8.54 -13.51 -10.71
N GLY A 170 7.72 -13.90 -9.72
CA GLY A 170 8.18 -14.60 -8.53
C GLY A 170 8.84 -13.71 -7.48
N ASP A 171 8.88 -12.38 -7.72
CA ASP A 171 9.42 -11.34 -6.83
C ASP A 171 10.93 -11.34 -6.63
N CYS A 172 11.60 -12.48 -6.56
CA CYS A 172 13.03 -12.58 -6.28
C CYS A 172 13.88 -12.45 -7.56
N ILE A 173 14.94 -11.60 -7.50
CA ILE A 173 15.69 -11.21 -8.70
C ILE A 173 17.08 -11.84 -8.80
N LEU A 174 17.73 -12.18 -7.66
CA LEU A 174 19.10 -12.67 -7.64
C LEU A 174 19.18 -14.20 -7.61
N GLN A 175 19.93 -14.77 -8.55
CA GLN A 175 20.33 -16.18 -8.51
C GLN A 175 21.69 -16.31 -7.81
N VAL A 176 21.69 -16.99 -6.66
CA VAL A 176 22.93 -17.31 -5.94
C VAL A 176 23.42 -18.68 -6.40
N PRO A 177 24.69 -18.82 -6.82
CA PRO A 177 25.24 -20.10 -7.21
C PRO A 177 25.08 -21.18 -6.12
N GLY A 178 24.57 -22.34 -6.48
CA GLY A 178 24.30 -23.45 -5.55
C GLY A 178 22.91 -23.42 -4.91
N LEU A 179 22.10 -22.36 -5.10
CA LEU A 179 20.72 -22.34 -4.67
C LEU A 179 19.77 -22.62 -5.83
N HIS A 180 18.71 -23.37 -5.56
CA HIS A 180 17.63 -23.59 -6.52
C HIS A 180 16.74 -22.33 -6.61
N GLU A 181 16.42 -21.72 -5.49
CA GLU A 181 15.53 -20.55 -5.39
C GLU A 181 16.30 -19.23 -5.53
N LYS A 182 15.67 -18.25 -6.16
CA LYS A 182 16.19 -16.88 -6.20
C LYS A 182 16.01 -16.18 -4.86
N MET A 183 16.85 -15.20 -4.60
CA MET A 183 16.81 -14.31 -3.43
C MET A 183 16.55 -12.87 -3.84
N CYS A 184 16.48 -11.95 -2.87
CA CYS A 184 16.30 -10.52 -3.06
C CYS A 184 14.93 -10.16 -3.65
N PRO A 185 13.86 -10.16 -2.83
CA PRO A 185 12.53 -9.74 -3.26
C PRO A 185 12.52 -8.26 -3.64
N THR A 186 11.96 -7.95 -4.82
CA THR A 186 11.94 -6.61 -5.40
C THR A 186 10.82 -5.75 -4.84
N SER A 187 9.70 -6.36 -4.44
CA SER A 187 8.50 -5.66 -3.99
C SER A 187 8.73 -4.82 -2.74
N SER A 188 9.47 -5.33 -1.75
CA SER A 188 9.69 -4.61 -0.48
C SER A 188 10.45 -3.30 -0.69
N MET A 189 11.50 -3.33 -1.52
CA MET A 189 12.25 -2.11 -1.87
C MET A 189 11.37 -1.11 -2.62
N ALA A 190 10.72 -1.56 -3.68
CA ALA A 190 9.89 -0.70 -4.52
C ALA A 190 8.72 -0.10 -3.74
N ASN A 191 8.05 -0.89 -2.91
CA ASN A 191 6.89 -0.45 -2.15
C ASN A 191 7.24 0.64 -1.13
N ALA A 192 8.40 0.58 -0.48
CA ALA A 192 8.85 1.63 0.42
C ALA A 192 9.04 2.97 -0.33
N PHE A 193 9.68 2.95 -1.50
CA PHE A 193 9.83 4.14 -2.33
C PHE A 193 8.49 4.67 -2.86
N ILE A 194 7.57 3.79 -3.24
CA ILE A 194 6.20 4.16 -3.66
C ILE A 194 5.48 4.87 -2.53
N ALA A 195 5.49 4.33 -1.31
CA ALA A 195 4.83 4.93 -0.15
C ALA A 195 5.36 6.33 0.13
N GLN A 196 6.69 6.48 0.20
CA GLN A 196 7.30 7.79 0.48
C GLN A 196 7.06 8.79 -0.65
N SER A 197 7.07 8.36 -1.91
CA SER A 197 6.77 9.23 -3.06
C SER A 197 5.33 9.74 -3.02
N ILE A 198 4.37 8.88 -2.70
CA ILE A 198 2.95 9.25 -2.54
C ILE A 198 2.77 10.21 -1.36
N ASN A 199 3.41 9.95 -0.19
CA ASN A 199 3.36 10.84 0.97
C ASN A 199 3.86 12.25 0.61
N VAL A 200 5.01 12.34 -0.06
CA VAL A 200 5.59 13.63 -0.47
C VAL A 200 4.69 14.34 -1.51
N ALA A 201 4.17 13.61 -2.49
CA ALA A 201 3.25 14.18 -3.49
C ALA A 201 1.95 14.69 -2.85
N CYS A 202 1.40 13.94 -1.88
CA CYS A 202 0.23 14.37 -1.11
C CYS A 202 0.53 15.64 -0.31
N ALA A 203 1.65 15.67 0.42
CA ALA A 203 2.06 16.84 1.20
C ALA A 203 2.22 18.09 0.32
N LYS A 204 2.89 17.98 -0.83
CA LYS A 204 3.02 19.07 -1.80
C LYS A 204 1.65 19.58 -2.26
N TYR A 205 0.75 18.66 -2.62
CA TYR A 205 -0.60 19.03 -3.06
C TYR A 205 -1.37 19.78 -1.96
N LEU A 206 -1.30 19.34 -0.71
CA LEU A 206 -1.96 20.02 0.42
C LEU A 206 -1.37 21.43 0.63
N ILE A 207 -0.06 21.59 0.56
CA ILE A 207 0.62 22.90 0.67
C ILE A 207 0.18 23.84 -0.46
N GLU A 208 0.16 23.36 -1.71
CA GLU A 208 -0.28 24.12 -2.89
C GLU A 208 -1.74 24.61 -2.76
N ASN A 209 -2.56 23.89 -1.98
CA ASN A 209 -3.95 24.27 -1.71
C ASN A 209 -4.16 24.95 -0.34
N ASN A 210 -3.09 25.47 0.29
CA ASN A 210 -3.12 26.16 1.58
C ASN A 210 -3.76 25.31 2.71
N CYS A 211 -3.61 24.00 2.67
CA CYS A 211 -4.09 23.08 3.68
C CYS A 211 -2.94 22.68 4.61
N GLU A 212 -3.22 22.58 5.92
CA GLU A 212 -2.27 22.02 6.88
C GLU A 212 -1.91 20.58 6.51
N VAL A 213 -0.62 20.24 6.57
CA VAL A 213 -0.14 18.89 6.33
C VAL A 213 0.17 18.24 7.67
N PRO A 214 -0.67 17.33 8.17
CA PRO A 214 -0.43 16.66 9.44
C PRO A 214 0.61 15.54 9.24
N VAL A 215 1.85 15.81 9.68
CA VAL A 215 3.00 14.89 9.55
C VAL A 215 3.55 14.57 10.93
N PHE A 216 3.74 13.29 11.23
CA PHE A 216 4.38 12.85 12.46
C PHE A 216 5.87 13.24 12.49
N ALA A 217 6.30 13.78 13.60
CA ALA A 217 7.71 14.00 13.91
C ALA A 217 8.35 12.73 14.49
N SER A 218 9.69 12.68 14.51
CA SER A 218 10.41 11.58 15.15
C SER A 218 10.29 11.68 16.68
N LEU A 219 9.80 10.62 17.32
CA LEU A 219 9.79 10.50 18.79
C LEU A 219 11.20 10.28 19.40
N ASN A 220 12.21 10.06 18.55
CA ASN A 220 13.61 9.98 18.98
C ASN A 220 14.30 11.37 18.99
N CYS A 221 13.55 12.43 18.72
CA CYS A 221 13.99 13.82 18.85
C CYS A 221 13.17 14.49 19.95
N ASP A 222 13.85 15.04 20.96
CA ASP A 222 13.21 15.65 22.13
C ASP A 222 12.25 16.78 21.73
N GLY A 223 11.11 16.86 22.43
CA GLY A 223 10.13 17.93 22.25
C GLY A 223 9.07 17.69 21.17
N ASN A 224 9.01 16.49 20.59
CA ASN A 224 8.01 16.13 19.57
C ASN A 224 6.79 15.37 20.13
N GLU A 225 6.76 15.09 21.43
CA GLU A 225 5.73 14.27 22.08
C GLU A 225 4.35 14.92 21.95
N ASP A 226 4.21 16.18 22.37
CA ASP A 226 2.95 16.92 22.33
C ASP A 226 2.41 17.09 20.90
N HIS A 227 3.33 17.33 19.93
CA HIS A 227 2.99 17.42 18.51
C HIS A 227 2.36 16.13 17.99
N ASN A 228 3.01 15.01 18.25
CA ASN A 228 2.51 13.71 17.80
C ASN A 228 1.25 13.30 18.56
N GLU A 229 1.16 13.56 19.86
CA GLU A 229 -0.02 13.26 20.66
C GLU A 229 -1.27 14.02 20.15
N ALA A 230 -1.12 15.27 19.77
CA ALA A 230 -2.20 16.03 19.16
C ALA A 230 -2.74 15.35 17.89
N TYR A 231 -1.85 14.84 17.03
CA TYR A 231 -2.25 14.14 15.81
C TYR A 231 -2.79 12.73 16.08
N PHE A 232 -2.23 11.98 17.02
CA PHE A 232 -2.83 10.71 17.46
C PHE A 232 -4.24 10.91 17.98
N ASN A 233 -4.47 11.92 18.81
CA ASN A 233 -5.79 12.25 19.33
C ASN A 233 -6.79 12.62 18.23
N LYS A 234 -6.33 13.36 17.21
CA LYS A 234 -7.19 13.86 16.12
C LYS A 234 -7.51 12.79 15.07
N TYR A 235 -6.55 11.93 14.70
CA TYR A 235 -6.66 11.09 13.52
C TYR A 235 -6.64 9.57 13.80
N THR A 236 -6.00 9.12 14.88
CA THR A 236 -5.77 7.68 15.10
C THR A 236 -6.60 7.06 16.21
N ARG A 237 -7.23 7.85 17.08
CA ARG A 237 -8.22 7.33 18.06
C ARG A 237 -9.49 6.94 17.33
N MET A 238 -9.47 5.78 16.70
CA MET A 238 -10.62 5.22 15.99
C MET A 238 -11.27 4.03 16.72
N TYR A 239 -10.84 3.74 17.95
CA TYR A 239 -11.33 2.63 18.73
C TYR A 239 -12.00 3.12 20.01
#